data_fe157e923cdb598b3eaf598b39d90427
#
_entry.id   fe157e923cdb598b3eaf598b39d90427
#
_cell.length_a   1.000
_cell.length_b   1.000
_cell.length_c   1.000
_cell.angle_alpha   90.00
_cell.angle_beta   90.00
_cell.angle_gamma   90.00
#
_symmetry.space_group_name_H-M   'P 1'
#
loop_
_entity.id
_entity.type
_entity.pdbx_description
1 polymer ?
#
loop_
_entity_poly.entity_id
_entity_poly.type
_entity_poly.pdbx_seq_one_letter_code
_entity_poly.pdbx_strand_id
1 'polypeptide(L)'
;MRAAWRPGKGSAFPGCVAFRLQALSLKLSRMHMKAAIYERYGSPSVLQLRAVPAPEPKPDQVRIAIQATTATAACQMMRRGDTLMARVVLGAFRPRRRFRILGIELAGTVDRVGRDVTRFKLGDRVFGFTGFGSGGYAQYVCLSENASLAPIPAGLSHEEACSLVDGPTTSLYFLRDRARLRAGERVAVIGASGSVGSAAVQIARHFGARVTAVCSGRNAELVRSLGAHDVVDYTQDDYAARSGAYDVVFDTVGVSSFARARSCLTLDGRYLITVGGAGLFLRDAWSRAFGRKKLVFGMSVEKKAALAEVSALVAKGALRPVVDRRYPLEEIAAAHRYVETGRKRGNVVITVGA
;
A
#
# COMPACT_ATOMS: atom_id res chain seq x y z
N MET A 1 -33.19 56.49 59.48
CA MET A 1 -33.08 56.68 58.02
C MET A 1 -32.62 55.38 57.39
N ARG A 2 -33.54 54.67 56.69
CA ARG A 2 -33.26 53.42 55.96
C ARG A 2 -33.09 53.73 54.46
N ALA A 3 -31.90 53.53 53.89
CA ALA A 3 -31.66 53.63 52.45
C ALA A 3 -31.88 52.27 51.80
N ALA A 4 -32.83 52.20 50.87
CA ALA A 4 -33.18 51.00 50.12
C ALA A 4 -32.21 50.82 48.98
N TRP A 5 -31.61 49.64 48.91
CA TRP A 5 -30.80 49.17 47.77
C TRP A 5 -31.72 48.62 46.63
N ARG A 6 -31.58 49.11 45.39
CA ARG A 6 -32.24 48.59 44.19
C ARG A 6 -31.24 47.80 43.36
N PRO A 7 -31.57 46.56 42.91
CA PRO A 7 -30.68 45.79 42.02
C PRO A 7 -30.75 46.34 40.58
N GLY A 8 -29.57 46.64 40.02
CA GLY A 8 -29.41 47.03 38.62
C GLY A 8 -29.67 45.88 37.69
N LYS A 9 -30.41 46.10 36.60
CA LYS A 9 -30.66 45.15 35.51
C LYS A 9 -29.33 44.85 34.79
N GLY A 10 -28.86 43.61 34.89
CA GLY A 10 -27.72 43.12 34.14
C GLY A 10 -27.95 43.18 32.62
N SER A 11 -27.22 44.02 31.92
CA SER A 11 -27.14 44.01 30.47
C SER A 11 -26.32 42.80 30.03
N ALA A 12 -26.99 41.82 29.45
CA ALA A 12 -26.31 40.72 28.77
C ALA A 12 -25.48 41.29 27.59
N PHE A 13 -24.19 41.07 27.61
CA PHE A 13 -23.28 41.48 26.55
C PHE A 13 -23.67 40.81 25.20
N PRO A 14 -24.05 41.58 24.14
CA PRO A 14 -24.44 41.00 22.83
C PRO A 14 -23.32 40.24 22.13
N GLY A 15 -22.05 40.48 22.50
CA GLY A 15 -20.87 39.88 21.88
C GLY A 15 -20.70 38.37 22.10
N CYS A 16 -21.22 37.84 23.23
CA CYS A 16 -21.01 36.43 23.59
C CYS A 16 -21.93 35.46 22.77
N VAL A 17 -23.11 35.94 22.37
CA VAL A 17 -24.09 35.19 21.56
C VAL A 17 -23.63 35.16 20.08
N ALA A 18 -23.13 36.29 19.57
CA ALA A 18 -22.60 36.39 18.21
C ALA A 18 -21.35 35.49 18.02
N PHE A 19 -20.46 35.45 19.01
CA PHE A 19 -19.28 34.56 18.97
C PHE A 19 -19.64 33.08 19.02
N ARG A 20 -20.68 32.70 19.79
CA ARG A 20 -21.20 31.33 19.81
C ARG A 20 -21.91 30.93 18.51
N LEU A 21 -22.68 31.82 17.91
CA LEU A 21 -23.34 31.59 16.63
C LEU A 21 -22.33 31.50 15.46
N GLN A 22 -21.29 32.35 15.49
CA GLN A 22 -20.21 32.32 14.52
C GLN A 22 -19.35 31.02 14.65
N ALA A 23 -19.09 30.58 15.89
CA ALA A 23 -18.42 29.31 16.17
C ALA A 23 -19.30 28.08 15.79
N LEU A 24 -20.63 28.19 15.93
CA LEU A 24 -21.58 27.18 15.46
C LEU A 24 -21.71 27.18 13.93
N SER A 25 -21.72 28.34 13.29
CA SER A 25 -21.71 28.48 11.81
C SER A 25 -20.44 27.95 11.19
N LEU A 26 -19.27 28.19 11.80
CA LEU A 26 -18.00 27.60 11.40
C LEU A 26 -17.93 26.06 11.59
N LYS A 27 -18.68 25.50 12.55
CA LYS A 27 -18.84 24.05 12.72
C LYS A 27 -19.79 23.43 11.69
N LEU A 28 -20.76 24.17 11.16
CA LEU A 28 -21.73 23.71 10.16
C LEU A 28 -21.22 23.75 8.72
N SER A 29 -20.07 24.39 8.47
CA SER A 29 -19.46 24.51 7.12
C SER A 29 -18.33 23.53 6.84
N ARG A 30 -18.12 22.48 7.63
CA ARG A 30 -17.10 21.47 7.29
C ARG A 30 -17.61 20.62 6.14
N MET A 31 -16.90 20.71 5.03
CA MET A 31 -17.13 19.80 3.88
C MET A 31 -17.07 18.35 4.38
N HIS A 32 -18.09 17.56 4.04
CA HIS A 32 -18.09 16.12 4.34
C HIS A 32 -17.58 15.36 3.14
N MET A 33 -16.92 14.26 3.41
CA MET A 33 -16.42 13.31 2.41
C MET A 33 -16.95 11.90 2.67
N LYS A 34 -17.08 11.11 1.62
CA LYS A 34 -17.32 9.68 1.75
C LYS A 34 -16.02 8.97 2.14
N ALA A 35 -16.10 8.04 3.10
CA ALA A 35 -14.99 7.17 3.48
C ALA A 35 -15.49 5.79 3.90
N ALA A 36 -14.74 4.76 3.57
CA ALA A 36 -14.98 3.40 4.06
C ALA A 36 -14.31 3.22 5.43
N ILE A 37 -15.14 3.11 6.45
CA ILE A 37 -14.72 3.05 7.86
C ILE A 37 -14.91 1.64 8.40
N TYR A 38 -13.98 1.17 9.23
CA TYR A 38 -14.17 0.00 10.07
C TYR A 38 -13.88 0.33 11.54
N GLU A 39 -14.74 -0.16 12.44
CA GLU A 39 -14.65 0.11 13.88
C GLU A 39 -14.33 -1.13 14.70
N ARG A 40 -14.33 -2.29 14.05
CA ARG A 40 -13.97 -3.59 14.62
C ARG A 40 -13.20 -4.41 13.60
N TYR A 41 -12.36 -5.31 14.08
CA TYR A 41 -11.72 -6.31 13.23
C TYR A 41 -12.75 -7.32 12.72
N GLY A 42 -12.51 -7.93 11.57
CA GLY A 42 -13.42 -8.97 11.06
C GLY A 42 -13.41 -9.15 9.54
N SER A 43 -14.50 -9.71 9.03
CA SER A 43 -14.75 -9.97 7.62
C SER A 43 -14.92 -8.67 6.81
N PRO A 44 -14.93 -8.72 5.47
CA PRO A 44 -15.14 -7.53 4.63
C PRO A 44 -16.38 -6.69 4.95
N SER A 45 -17.40 -7.28 5.54
CA SER A 45 -18.64 -6.60 5.94
C SER A 45 -18.47 -5.53 7.03
N VAL A 46 -17.31 -5.49 7.72
CA VAL A 46 -17.03 -4.44 8.71
C VAL A 46 -16.68 -3.09 8.07
N LEU A 47 -16.37 -3.08 6.77
CA LEU A 47 -16.14 -1.86 5.99
C LEU A 47 -17.50 -1.23 5.63
N GLN A 48 -17.75 -0.04 6.17
CA GLN A 48 -18.99 0.69 5.97
C GLN A 48 -18.71 2.06 5.39
N LEU A 49 -19.41 2.41 4.31
CA LEU A 49 -19.32 3.75 3.75
C LEU A 49 -20.05 4.74 4.66
N ARG A 50 -19.38 5.82 5.03
CA ARG A 50 -19.92 6.88 5.88
C ARG A 50 -19.49 8.26 5.40
N ALA A 51 -20.34 9.26 5.65
CA ALA A 51 -19.96 10.66 5.53
C ALA A 51 -19.18 11.08 6.80
N VAL A 52 -17.99 11.63 6.60
CA VAL A 52 -17.13 12.14 7.68
C VAL A 52 -16.60 13.52 7.31
N PRO A 53 -16.17 14.35 8.28
CA PRO A 53 -15.56 15.62 7.97
C PRO A 53 -14.31 15.43 7.09
N ALA A 54 -14.23 16.18 5.98
CA ALA A 54 -13.04 16.21 5.16
C ALA A 54 -11.87 16.83 5.96
N PRO A 55 -10.65 16.28 5.83
CA PRO A 55 -9.49 16.82 6.54
C PRO A 55 -9.04 18.14 5.92
N GLU A 56 -8.52 19.03 6.76
CA GLU A 56 -7.83 20.26 6.32
C GLU A 56 -6.32 20.08 6.48
N PRO A 57 -5.53 20.53 5.47
CA PRO A 57 -4.09 20.35 5.52
C PRO A 57 -3.45 21.24 6.60
N LYS A 58 -2.47 20.68 7.30
CA LYS A 58 -1.57 21.42 8.16
C LYS A 58 -0.61 22.27 7.31
N PRO A 59 0.18 23.18 7.92
CA PRO A 59 1.09 24.04 7.16
C PRO A 59 2.04 23.30 6.22
N ASP A 60 2.53 22.12 6.61
CA ASP A 60 3.47 21.26 5.85
C ASP A 60 2.79 20.17 5.01
N GLN A 61 1.44 20.23 4.87
CA GLN A 61 0.68 19.15 4.24
C GLN A 61 -0.01 19.59 2.95
N VAL A 62 -0.20 18.65 2.07
CA VAL A 62 -1.11 18.75 0.92
C VAL A 62 -2.36 17.92 1.18
N ARG A 63 -3.53 18.41 0.76
CA ARG A 63 -4.74 17.60 0.66
C ARG A 63 -4.85 17.07 -0.76
N ILE A 64 -5.09 15.77 -0.87
CA ILE A 64 -5.22 15.06 -2.13
C ILE A 64 -6.67 14.62 -2.27
N ALA A 65 -7.32 15.02 -3.36
CA ALA A 65 -8.57 14.44 -3.83
C ALA A 65 -8.23 13.09 -4.49
N ILE A 66 -8.59 12.00 -3.83
CA ILE A 66 -8.25 10.64 -4.25
C ILE A 66 -9.18 10.24 -5.40
N GLN A 67 -8.63 9.83 -6.53
CA GLN A 67 -9.36 9.24 -7.65
C GLN A 67 -9.24 7.71 -7.70
N ALA A 68 -8.11 7.17 -7.18
CA ALA A 68 -7.92 5.72 -7.11
C ALA A 68 -7.14 5.31 -5.87
N THR A 69 -7.48 4.15 -5.34
CA THR A 69 -6.76 3.42 -4.30
C THR A 69 -6.76 1.93 -4.64
N THR A 70 -6.19 1.07 -3.81
CA THR A 70 -6.14 -0.37 -4.08
C THR A 70 -6.61 -1.19 -2.88
N ALA A 71 -7.26 -2.32 -3.16
CA ALA A 71 -7.50 -3.36 -2.16
C ALA A 71 -6.29 -4.32 -2.13
N THR A 72 -5.48 -4.23 -1.06
CA THR A 72 -4.25 -5.00 -0.92
C THR A 72 -4.36 -6.09 0.14
N ALA A 73 -3.47 -7.08 0.10
CA ALA A 73 -3.33 -8.08 1.15
C ALA A 73 -2.96 -7.43 2.51
N ALA A 74 -2.17 -6.34 2.50
CA ALA A 74 -1.83 -5.60 3.71
C ALA A 74 -3.07 -4.96 4.34
N CYS A 75 -3.94 -4.32 3.55
CA CYS A 75 -5.22 -3.78 4.04
C CYS A 75 -6.14 -4.88 4.57
N GLN A 76 -6.13 -6.06 3.95
CA GLN A 76 -6.86 -7.23 4.43
C GLN A 76 -6.36 -7.69 5.81
N MET A 77 -5.04 -7.83 5.97
CA MET A 77 -4.43 -8.19 7.27
C MET A 77 -4.74 -7.15 8.35
N MET A 78 -4.64 -5.86 8.03
CA MET A 78 -4.99 -4.78 8.95
C MET A 78 -6.46 -4.85 9.36
N ARG A 79 -7.38 -5.06 8.41
CA ARG A 79 -8.82 -5.16 8.67
C ARG A 79 -9.17 -6.37 9.56
N ARG A 80 -8.52 -7.50 9.34
CA ARG A 80 -8.74 -8.73 10.10
C ARG A 80 -8.10 -8.68 11.49
N GLY A 81 -6.98 -7.96 11.63
CA GLY A 81 -6.22 -7.94 12.87
C GLY A 81 -5.66 -9.32 13.25
N ASP A 82 -5.25 -10.10 12.24
CA ASP A 82 -4.87 -11.50 12.42
C ASP A 82 -3.58 -11.70 13.23
N THR A 83 -2.71 -10.69 13.26
CA THR A 83 -1.42 -10.80 13.95
C THR A 83 -1.42 -9.98 15.24
N LEU A 84 -0.77 -10.48 16.28
CA LEU A 84 -0.58 -9.75 17.54
C LEU A 84 0.13 -8.39 17.28
N MET A 85 1.12 -8.37 16.39
CA MET A 85 1.83 -7.15 16.00
C MET A 85 0.86 -6.12 15.39
N ALA A 86 -0.02 -6.53 14.48
CA ALA A 86 -1.04 -5.65 13.91
C ALA A 86 -1.94 -5.08 15.01
N ARG A 87 -2.39 -5.89 15.96
CA ARG A 87 -3.22 -5.44 17.09
C ARG A 87 -2.50 -4.48 18.03
N VAL A 88 -1.21 -4.68 18.30
CA VAL A 88 -0.41 -3.75 19.11
C VAL A 88 -0.34 -2.37 18.43
N VAL A 89 -0.10 -2.32 17.14
CA VAL A 89 0.03 -1.07 16.37
C VAL A 89 -1.33 -0.42 16.15
N LEU A 90 -2.30 -1.18 15.64
CA LEU A 90 -3.60 -0.66 15.21
C LEU A 90 -4.57 -0.46 16.37
N GLY A 91 -4.43 -1.24 17.46
CA GLY A 91 -5.29 -1.25 18.64
C GLY A 91 -5.64 -2.68 19.06
N ALA A 92 -5.51 -3.01 20.34
CA ALA A 92 -5.62 -4.40 20.82
C ALA A 92 -6.99 -5.04 20.55
N PHE A 93 -8.07 -4.35 20.89
CA PHE A 93 -9.44 -4.88 20.79
C PHE A 93 -10.22 -4.32 19.60
N ARG A 94 -9.93 -3.07 19.23
CA ARG A 94 -10.56 -2.36 18.11
C ARG A 94 -9.57 -1.38 17.49
N PRO A 95 -9.74 -1.03 16.20
CA PRO A 95 -8.88 -0.05 15.54
C PRO A 95 -8.94 1.30 16.24
N ARG A 96 -7.76 1.89 16.52
CA ARG A 96 -7.67 3.28 17.01
C ARG A 96 -8.27 4.22 15.96
N ARG A 97 -8.84 5.34 16.38
CA ARG A 97 -9.56 6.30 15.49
C ARG A 97 -8.77 6.64 14.22
N ARG A 98 -7.46 6.87 14.35
CA ARG A 98 -6.57 7.23 13.23
C ARG A 98 -6.40 6.14 12.17
N PHE A 99 -6.74 4.87 12.48
CA PHE A 99 -6.59 3.73 11.57
C PHE A 99 -7.95 3.20 11.07
N ARG A 100 -9.05 3.89 11.36
CA ARG A 100 -10.39 3.41 10.96
C ARG A 100 -10.69 3.54 9.46
N ILE A 101 -9.92 4.34 8.73
CA ILE A 101 -9.98 4.42 7.28
C ILE A 101 -8.73 3.73 6.75
N LEU A 102 -8.89 2.58 6.10
CA LEU A 102 -7.79 1.83 5.50
C LEU A 102 -7.35 2.46 4.16
N GLY A 103 -6.57 1.70 3.39
CA GLY A 103 -6.01 2.16 2.12
C GLY A 103 -4.62 2.75 2.31
N ILE A 104 -3.60 2.01 1.87
CA ILE A 104 -2.18 2.38 2.02
C ILE A 104 -1.59 2.98 0.75
N GLU A 105 -2.30 2.90 -0.35
CA GLU A 105 -1.92 3.43 -1.66
C GLU A 105 -2.96 4.43 -2.14
N LEU A 106 -2.53 5.40 -2.92
CA LEU A 106 -3.42 6.35 -3.57
C LEU A 106 -2.86 6.85 -4.89
N ALA A 107 -3.75 7.32 -5.73
CA ALA A 107 -3.47 8.27 -6.80
C ALA A 107 -4.58 9.31 -6.82
N GLY A 108 -4.21 10.57 -7.00
CA GLY A 108 -5.15 11.66 -6.91
C GLY A 108 -4.58 12.99 -7.40
N THR A 109 -5.34 14.05 -7.15
CA THR A 109 -4.97 15.41 -7.51
C THR A 109 -4.88 16.27 -6.25
N VAL A 110 -3.84 17.07 -6.12
CA VAL A 110 -3.68 18.02 -5.02
C VAL A 110 -4.76 19.10 -5.17
N ASP A 111 -5.69 19.17 -4.20
CA ASP A 111 -6.79 20.12 -4.19
C ASP A 111 -6.63 21.24 -3.15
N ARG A 112 -5.74 21.08 -2.17
CA ARG A 112 -5.33 22.12 -1.21
C ARG A 112 -3.88 21.94 -0.80
N VAL A 113 -3.23 23.08 -0.52
CA VAL A 113 -1.81 23.15 -0.16
C VAL A 113 -1.66 23.95 1.13
N GLY A 114 -0.91 23.41 2.11
CA GLY A 114 -0.54 24.12 3.32
C GLY A 114 0.47 25.25 3.01
N ARG A 115 0.51 26.27 3.86
CA ARG A 115 1.29 27.48 3.62
C ARG A 115 2.81 27.29 3.53
N ASP A 116 3.35 26.22 4.12
CA ASP A 116 4.79 25.94 4.16
C ASP A 116 5.20 24.90 3.10
N VAL A 117 4.27 24.42 2.28
CA VAL A 117 4.52 23.43 1.21
C VAL A 117 5.22 24.08 0.04
N THR A 118 6.30 23.45 -0.41
CA THR A 118 7.13 23.92 -1.53
C THR A 118 7.22 22.93 -2.70
N ARG A 119 6.96 21.63 -2.44
CA ARG A 119 7.18 20.54 -3.40
C ARG A 119 6.01 20.26 -4.33
N PHE A 120 4.82 20.67 -3.94
CA PHE A 120 3.59 20.40 -4.69
C PHE A 120 2.75 21.66 -4.79
N LYS A 121 1.96 21.74 -5.87
CA LYS A 121 1.02 22.83 -6.12
C LYS A 121 -0.37 22.30 -6.42
N LEU A 122 -1.35 23.19 -6.38
CA LEU A 122 -2.73 22.89 -6.73
C LEU A 122 -2.80 22.32 -8.16
N GLY A 123 -3.57 21.24 -8.34
CA GLY A 123 -3.74 20.57 -9.62
C GLY A 123 -2.68 19.50 -9.92
N ASP A 124 -1.62 19.37 -9.14
CA ASP A 124 -0.62 18.31 -9.34
C ASP A 124 -1.26 16.92 -9.22
N ARG A 125 -1.06 16.10 -10.25
CA ARG A 125 -1.46 14.69 -10.24
C ARG A 125 -0.38 13.87 -9.56
N VAL A 126 -0.74 13.22 -8.44
CA VAL A 126 0.22 12.50 -7.59
C VAL A 126 -0.21 11.08 -7.31
N PHE A 127 0.75 10.20 -7.09
CA PHE A 127 0.54 8.85 -6.58
C PHE A 127 1.51 8.54 -5.46
N GLY A 128 1.14 7.62 -4.57
CA GLY A 128 2.05 7.30 -3.48
C GLY A 128 1.46 6.44 -2.38
N PHE A 129 2.26 6.33 -1.33
CA PHE A 129 2.00 5.51 -0.17
C PHE A 129 1.55 6.40 1.00
N THR A 130 0.37 6.11 1.57
CA THR A 130 -0.17 6.87 2.70
C THR A 130 0.53 6.52 4.03
N GLY A 131 1.43 5.56 4.01
CA GLY A 131 1.99 4.98 5.22
C GLY A 131 1.01 4.04 5.93
N PHE A 132 1.47 3.46 7.02
CA PHE A 132 0.60 2.63 7.86
C PHE A 132 -0.48 3.44 8.59
N GLY A 133 -0.43 4.79 8.52
CA GLY A 133 -1.50 5.67 8.99
C GLY A 133 -2.80 5.51 8.23
N SER A 134 -2.73 4.92 7.02
CA SER A 134 -3.87 4.67 6.14
C SER A 134 -4.59 5.93 5.66
N GLY A 135 -5.83 5.83 5.22
CA GLY A 135 -6.63 6.97 4.77
C GLY A 135 -6.99 6.94 3.29
N GLY A 136 -6.48 5.96 2.51
CA GLY A 136 -6.73 5.86 1.08
C GLY A 136 -8.17 5.48 0.71
N TYR A 137 -8.96 4.89 1.63
CA TYR A 137 -10.36 4.54 1.36
C TYR A 137 -11.32 5.69 1.67
N ALA A 138 -10.99 6.87 1.17
CA ALA A 138 -11.77 8.10 1.34
C ALA A 138 -11.61 9.02 0.13
N GLN A 139 -12.46 10.01 -0.01
CA GLN A 139 -12.36 11.00 -1.09
C GLN A 139 -11.14 11.93 -0.91
N TYR A 140 -10.73 12.22 0.33
CA TYR A 140 -9.62 13.12 0.61
C TYR A 140 -8.70 12.56 1.69
N VAL A 141 -7.42 12.85 1.56
CA VAL A 141 -6.42 12.62 2.62
C VAL A 141 -5.44 13.78 2.67
N CYS A 142 -4.95 14.12 3.87
CA CYS A 142 -3.85 15.07 4.04
C CYS A 142 -2.57 14.32 4.35
N LEU A 143 -1.52 14.60 3.60
CA LEU A 143 -0.19 14.02 3.77
C LEU A 143 0.86 15.13 3.82
N SER A 144 1.93 14.94 4.61
CA SER A 144 3.08 15.84 4.57
C SER A 144 3.69 15.85 3.16
N GLU A 145 4.19 16.99 2.71
CA GLU A 145 4.92 17.07 1.43
C GLU A 145 6.15 16.15 1.40
N ASN A 146 6.65 15.74 2.58
CA ASN A 146 7.75 14.80 2.72
C ASN A 146 7.32 13.32 2.73
N ALA A 147 6.03 13.03 2.68
CA ALA A 147 5.52 11.67 2.53
C ALA A 147 6.01 11.01 1.22
N SER A 148 5.80 9.71 1.11
CA SER A 148 6.13 8.94 -0.09
C SER A 148 5.13 9.24 -1.22
N LEU A 149 5.25 10.44 -1.80
CA LEU A 149 4.47 10.95 -2.92
C LEU A 149 5.38 11.30 -4.11
N ALA A 150 4.91 11.01 -5.31
CA ALA A 150 5.55 11.39 -6.57
C ALA A 150 4.50 11.86 -7.59
N PRO A 151 4.89 12.69 -8.58
CA PRO A 151 4.04 13.00 -9.73
C PRO A 151 3.68 11.73 -10.50
N ILE A 152 2.45 11.64 -11.00
CA ILE A 152 2.03 10.54 -11.87
C ILE A 152 2.82 10.60 -13.19
N PRO A 153 3.46 9.50 -13.63
CA PRO A 153 4.11 9.45 -14.94
C PRO A 153 3.17 9.84 -16.07
N ALA A 154 3.71 10.55 -17.07
CA ALA A 154 2.93 10.96 -18.24
C ALA A 154 2.28 9.76 -18.93
N GLY A 155 1.05 9.94 -19.40
CA GLY A 155 0.27 8.92 -20.10
C GLY A 155 -0.48 7.93 -19.19
N LEU A 156 -0.20 7.89 -17.87
CA LEU A 156 -0.92 7.01 -16.97
C LEU A 156 -2.18 7.66 -16.39
N SER A 157 -3.24 6.84 -16.27
CA SER A 157 -4.43 7.17 -15.47
C SER A 157 -4.10 7.11 -13.97
N HIS A 158 -4.98 7.65 -13.11
CA HIS A 158 -4.84 7.51 -11.64
C HIS A 158 -4.89 6.05 -11.20
N GLU A 159 -5.73 5.23 -11.83
CA GLU A 159 -5.86 3.81 -11.55
C GLU A 159 -4.59 3.02 -11.83
N GLU A 160 -3.98 3.28 -12.98
CA GLU A 160 -2.72 2.68 -13.38
C GLU A 160 -1.59 3.11 -12.46
N ALA A 161 -1.48 4.41 -12.18
CA ALA A 161 -0.45 4.95 -11.29
C ALA A 161 -0.59 4.38 -9.86
N CYS A 162 -1.81 4.29 -9.32
CA CYS A 162 -2.05 3.70 -8.01
C CYS A 162 -1.57 2.25 -7.93
N SER A 163 -1.75 1.46 -8.99
CA SER A 163 -1.33 0.07 -9.07
C SER A 163 0.20 -0.13 -9.07
N LEU A 164 0.95 0.96 -9.23
CA LEU A 164 2.42 0.97 -9.28
C LEU A 164 3.07 1.39 -7.93
N VAL A 165 2.30 1.55 -6.86
CA VAL A 165 2.86 2.01 -5.58
C VAL A 165 3.52 0.86 -4.82
N ASP A 166 2.75 -0.07 -4.24
CA ASP A 166 3.29 -1.06 -3.30
C ASP A 166 4.05 -2.20 -3.98
N GLY A 167 3.48 -2.77 -5.03
CA GLY A 167 4.08 -3.89 -5.75
C GLY A 167 5.50 -3.59 -6.25
N PRO A 168 5.69 -2.56 -7.09
CA PRO A 168 7.01 -2.20 -7.61
C PRO A 168 8.00 -1.74 -6.54
N THR A 169 7.58 -0.88 -5.60
CA THR A 169 8.49 -0.40 -4.55
C THR A 169 8.95 -1.50 -3.61
N THR A 170 8.06 -2.47 -3.31
CA THR A 170 8.41 -3.67 -2.56
C THR A 170 9.36 -4.57 -3.34
N SER A 171 9.13 -4.74 -4.65
CA SER A 171 10.00 -5.53 -5.51
C SER A 171 11.39 -4.92 -5.64
N LEU A 172 11.51 -3.59 -5.79
CA LEU A 172 12.79 -2.88 -5.78
C LEU A 172 13.52 -3.08 -4.45
N TYR A 173 12.84 -2.90 -3.32
CA TYR A 173 13.42 -3.12 -2.00
C TYR A 173 14.01 -4.52 -1.87
N PHE A 174 13.27 -5.57 -2.25
CA PHE A 174 13.76 -6.93 -2.09
C PHE A 174 14.83 -7.31 -3.13
N LEU A 175 14.62 -7.01 -4.41
CA LEU A 175 15.52 -7.44 -5.47
C LEU A 175 16.79 -6.58 -5.55
N ARG A 176 16.66 -5.24 -5.51
CA ARG A 176 17.78 -4.31 -5.62
C ARG A 176 18.51 -4.17 -4.28
N ASP A 177 17.79 -3.74 -3.23
CA ASP A 177 18.44 -3.27 -1.99
C ASP A 177 18.86 -4.44 -1.10
N ARG A 178 18.02 -5.48 -1.00
CA ARG A 178 18.25 -6.58 -0.08
C ARG A 178 18.98 -7.76 -0.74
N ALA A 179 18.54 -8.21 -1.89
CA ALA A 179 19.17 -9.31 -2.60
C ALA A 179 20.38 -8.86 -3.44
N ARG A 180 20.45 -7.58 -3.84
CA ARG A 180 21.47 -7.05 -4.75
C ARG A 180 21.55 -7.93 -6.01
N LEU A 181 20.39 -8.10 -6.65
CA LEU A 181 20.24 -8.93 -7.84
C LEU A 181 21.19 -8.46 -8.96
N ARG A 182 21.85 -9.41 -9.60
CA ARG A 182 22.84 -9.16 -10.67
C ARG A 182 22.32 -9.68 -12.00
N ALA A 183 22.80 -9.09 -13.08
CA ALA A 183 22.54 -9.60 -14.42
C ALA A 183 23.06 -11.05 -14.57
N GLY A 184 22.31 -11.87 -15.28
CA GLY A 184 22.60 -13.30 -15.47
C GLY A 184 22.15 -14.21 -14.31
N GLU A 185 21.78 -13.70 -13.13
CA GLU A 185 21.26 -14.53 -12.05
C GLU A 185 19.87 -15.11 -12.40
N ARG A 186 19.59 -16.30 -11.87
CA ARG A 186 18.35 -17.03 -12.08
C ARG A 186 17.42 -16.79 -10.90
N VAL A 187 16.24 -16.24 -11.18
CA VAL A 187 15.26 -15.83 -10.16
C VAL A 187 13.98 -16.62 -10.32
N ALA A 188 13.53 -17.32 -9.28
CA ALA A 188 12.17 -17.84 -9.20
C ALA A 188 11.29 -16.84 -8.43
N VAL A 189 10.18 -16.40 -9.04
CA VAL A 189 9.18 -15.51 -8.41
C VAL A 189 7.94 -16.31 -8.10
N ILE A 190 7.70 -16.60 -6.82
CA ILE A 190 6.50 -17.31 -6.35
C ILE A 190 5.36 -16.31 -6.17
N GLY A 191 4.18 -16.63 -6.71
CA GLY A 191 3.05 -15.70 -6.79
C GLY A 191 3.24 -14.63 -7.88
N ALA A 192 3.93 -15.01 -8.97
CA ALA A 192 4.35 -14.13 -10.08
C ALA A 192 3.22 -13.32 -10.73
N SER A 193 1.98 -13.80 -10.67
CA SER A 193 0.82 -13.09 -11.24
C SER A 193 0.15 -12.10 -10.29
N GLY A 194 0.58 -12.00 -9.01
CA GLY A 194 0.04 -11.07 -8.03
C GLY A 194 0.63 -9.65 -8.17
N SER A 195 0.25 -8.71 -7.28
CA SER A 195 0.71 -7.31 -7.32
C SER A 195 2.24 -7.22 -7.23
N VAL A 196 2.84 -7.75 -6.16
CA VAL A 196 4.30 -7.74 -5.98
C VAL A 196 4.97 -8.63 -7.02
N GLY A 197 4.42 -9.83 -7.29
CA GLY A 197 5.01 -10.78 -8.22
C GLY A 197 5.09 -10.28 -9.66
N SER A 198 4.04 -9.65 -10.17
CA SER A 198 4.03 -9.09 -11.53
C SER A 198 5.03 -7.94 -11.72
N ALA A 199 5.23 -7.14 -10.67
CA ALA A 199 6.28 -6.13 -10.65
C ALA A 199 7.68 -6.76 -10.54
N ALA A 200 7.83 -7.78 -9.69
CA ALA A 200 9.10 -8.49 -9.50
C ALA A 200 9.60 -9.14 -10.81
N VAL A 201 8.70 -9.76 -11.59
CA VAL A 201 9.03 -10.34 -12.90
C VAL A 201 9.63 -9.26 -13.82
N GLN A 202 8.96 -8.13 -13.96
CA GLN A 202 9.40 -7.03 -14.82
C GLN A 202 10.72 -6.41 -14.34
N ILE A 203 10.85 -6.13 -13.05
CA ILE A 203 12.03 -5.51 -12.45
C ILE A 203 13.24 -6.47 -12.52
N ALA A 204 13.05 -7.76 -12.21
CA ALA A 204 14.12 -8.74 -12.34
C ALA A 204 14.59 -8.88 -13.79
N ARG A 205 13.66 -8.88 -14.75
CA ARG A 205 13.97 -8.86 -16.18
C ARG A 205 14.77 -7.62 -16.57
N HIS A 206 14.36 -6.44 -16.09
CA HIS A 206 15.06 -5.18 -16.34
C HIS A 206 16.50 -5.20 -15.80
N PHE A 207 16.74 -5.85 -14.67
CA PHE A 207 18.09 -6.05 -14.12
C PHE A 207 18.90 -7.13 -14.82
N GLY A 208 18.38 -7.70 -15.92
CA GLY A 208 19.08 -8.71 -16.73
C GLY A 208 19.08 -10.11 -16.14
N ALA A 209 18.22 -10.41 -15.17
CA ALA A 209 18.10 -11.73 -14.60
C ALA A 209 17.27 -12.67 -15.50
N ARG A 210 17.54 -13.99 -15.42
CA ARG A 210 16.68 -15.02 -15.99
C ARG A 210 15.54 -15.34 -15.03
N VAL A 211 14.31 -15.02 -15.41
CA VAL A 211 13.13 -15.09 -14.53
C VAL A 211 12.32 -16.35 -14.82
N THR A 212 12.10 -17.16 -13.77
CA THR A 212 11.10 -18.24 -13.73
C THR A 212 9.91 -17.76 -12.92
N ALA A 213 8.74 -17.65 -13.54
CA ALA A 213 7.50 -17.27 -12.87
C ALA A 213 6.80 -18.51 -12.31
N VAL A 214 6.51 -18.53 -11.01
CA VAL A 214 5.73 -19.62 -10.38
C VAL A 214 4.32 -19.11 -10.14
N CYS A 215 3.35 -19.64 -10.87
CA CYS A 215 1.94 -19.27 -10.83
C CYS A 215 1.05 -20.42 -11.28
N SER A 216 -0.28 -20.27 -11.24
CA SER A 216 -1.19 -21.25 -11.88
C SER A 216 -1.14 -21.12 -13.40
N GLY A 217 -1.31 -22.22 -14.14
CA GLY A 217 -1.23 -22.27 -15.60
C GLY A 217 -2.09 -21.23 -16.32
N ARG A 218 -3.28 -20.91 -15.80
CA ARG A 218 -4.16 -19.85 -16.33
C ARG A 218 -3.54 -18.46 -16.37
N ASN A 219 -2.45 -18.23 -15.63
CA ASN A 219 -1.73 -16.96 -15.57
C ASN A 219 -0.41 -16.98 -16.36
N ALA A 220 -0.09 -18.10 -17.04
CA ALA A 220 1.17 -18.29 -17.75
C ALA A 220 1.38 -17.25 -18.85
N GLU A 221 0.36 -16.96 -19.64
CA GLU A 221 0.42 -15.96 -20.70
C GLU A 221 0.72 -14.56 -20.13
N LEU A 222 0.02 -14.18 -19.06
CA LEU A 222 0.27 -12.89 -18.39
C LEU A 222 1.74 -12.77 -17.99
N VAL A 223 2.28 -13.74 -17.24
CA VAL A 223 3.65 -13.60 -16.72
C VAL A 223 4.71 -13.65 -17.82
N ARG A 224 4.47 -14.40 -18.92
CA ARG A 224 5.33 -14.35 -20.11
C ARG A 224 5.30 -12.97 -20.75
N SER A 225 4.13 -12.36 -20.90
CA SER A 225 3.99 -10.99 -21.45
C SER A 225 4.65 -9.92 -20.58
N LEU A 226 4.92 -10.23 -19.30
CA LEU A 226 5.67 -9.37 -18.38
C LEU A 226 7.19 -9.64 -18.41
N GLY A 227 7.65 -10.62 -19.19
CA GLY A 227 9.07 -10.91 -19.40
C GLY A 227 9.60 -12.11 -18.62
N ALA A 228 8.74 -13.01 -18.11
CA ALA A 228 9.19 -14.28 -17.59
C ALA A 228 9.75 -15.17 -18.73
N HIS A 229 10.92 -15.75 -18.53
CA HIS A 229 11.55 -16.67 -19.47
C HIS A 229 10.94 -18.07 -19.38
N ASP A 230 10.71 -18.52 -18.14
CA ASP A 230 10.17 -19.84 -17.84
C ASP A 230 8.94 -19.68 -16.92
N VAL A 231 8.01 -20.61 -17.01
CA VAL A 231 6.82 -20.66 -16.15
C VAL A 231 6.72 -22.03 -15.52
N VAL A 232 6.57 -22.07 -14.20
CA VAL A 232 6.24 -23.27 -13.42
C VAL A 232 4.79 -23.15 -12.97
N ASP A 233 3.94 -24.04 -13.46
CA ASP A 233 2.58 -24.18 -12.95
C ASP A 233 2.63 -25.01 -11.66
N TYR A 234 2.43 -24.35 -10.52
CA TYR A 234 2.49 -25.00 -9.20
C TYR A 234 1.39 -26.07 -8.98
N THR A 235 0.40 -26.16 -9.89
CA THR A 235 -0.64 -27.19 -9.85
C THR A 235 -0.19 -28.51 -10.50
N GLN A 236 0.90 -28.45 -11.28
CA GLN A 236 1.45 -29.60 -12.03
C GLN A 236 2.89 -29.90 -11.62
N ASP A 237 3.69 -28.85 -11.36
CA ASP A 237 5.13 -28.95 -11.16
C ASP A 237 5.58 -28.33 -9.84
N ASP A 238 6.71 -28.83 -9.33
CA ASP A 238 7.38 -28.25 -8.16
C ASP A 238 8.57 -27.38 -8.60
N TYR A 239 8.52 -26.08 -8.30
CA TYR A 239 9.63 -25.16 -8.55
C TYR A 239 10.94 -25.59 -7.85
N ALA A 240 10.82 -26.33 -6.72
CA ALA A 240 11.95 -26.76 -5.90
C ALA A 240 12.56 -28.12 -6.36
N ALA A 241 12.02 -28.77 -7.40
CA ALA A 241 12.46 -30.10 -7.83
C ALA A 241 13.92 -30.16 -8.32
N ARG A 242 14.48 -29.06 -8.84
CA ARG A 242 15.83 -29.02 -9.39
C ARG A 242 16.81 -28.39 -8.41
N SER A 243 17.79 -29.18 -7.94
CA SER A 243 18.85 -28.69 -7.05
C SER A 243 19.69 -27.60 -7.73
N GLY A 244 20.01 -26.54 -6.96
CA GLY A 244 20.86 -25.45 -7.43
C GLY A 244 20.35 -24.68 -8.65
N ALA A 245 19.01 -24.70 -8.88
CA ALA A 245 18.40 -24.09 -10.06
C ALA A 245 18.37 -22.56 -10.00
N TYR A 246 18.33 -21.97 -8.79
CA TYR A 246 18.09 -20.54 -8.60
C TYR A 246 19.14 -19.87 -7.72
N ASP A 247 19.51 -18.66 -8.08
CA ASP A 247 20.36 -17.78 -7.29
C ASP A 247 19.50 -16.95 -6.31
N VAL A 248 18.22 -16.70 -6.70
CA VAL A 248 17.23 -16.03 -5.88
C VAL A 248 15.88 -16.77 -5.99
N VAL A 249 15.24 -17.01 -4.85
CA VAL A 249 13.82 -17.39 -4.79
C VAL A 249 13.08 -16.27 -4.06
N PHE A 250 12.14 -15.63 -4.73
CA PHE A 250 11.34 -14.54 -4.17
C PHE A 250 9.90 -14.98 -3.94
N ASP A 251 9.57 -15.27 -2.68
CA ASP A 251 8.20 -15.60 -2.25
C ASP A 251 7.43 -14.32 -1.92
N THR A 252 6.58 -13.90 -2.84
CA THR A 252 5.78 -12.67 -2.72
C THR A 252 4.45 -12.87 -1.99
N VAL A 253 4.11 -14.11 -1.62
CA VAL A 253 2.82 -14.47 -1.01
C VAL A 253 2.93 -15.25 0.30
N GLY A 254 4.13 -15.73 0.65
CA GLY A 254 4.37 -16.47 1.89
C GLY A 254 3.83 -17.89 1.91
N VAL A 255 3.76 -18.54 0.74
CA VAL A 255 3.25 -19.93 0.62
C VAL A 255 4.34 -20.98 0.60
N SER A 256 5.61 -20.56 0.59
CA SER A 256 6.77 -21.45 0.64
C SER A 256 7.55 -21.24 1.95
N SER A 257 8.70 -21.87 2.06
CA SER A 257 9.57 -21.75 3.21
C SER A 257 11.05 -21.75 2.82
N PHE A 258 11.90 -21.17 3.68
CA PHE A 258 13.34 -21.24 3.49
C PHE A 258 13.86 -22.67 3.45
N ALA A 259 13.30 -23.56 4.27
CA ALA A 259 13.69 -24.98 4.26
C ALA A 259 13.44 -25.60 2.89
N ARG A 260 12.26 -25.38 2.31
CA ARG A 260 11.92 -25.87 0.95
C ARG A 260 12.80 -25.23 -0.12
N ALA A 261 13.00 -23.94 -0.07
CA ALA A 261 13.81 -23.23 -1.06
C ALA A 261 15.31 -23.62 -1.03
N ARG A 262 15.80 -24.09 0.12
CA ARG A 262 17.22 -24.46 0.26
C ARG A 262 17.66 -25.55 -0.72
N SER A 263 16.81 -26.48 -1.10
CA SER A 263 17.15 -27.55 -2.07
C SER A 263 17.45 -26.99 -3.45
N CYS A 264 16.64 -26.04 -3.92
CA CYS A 264 16.77 -25.47 -5.26
C CYS A 264 17.66 -24.21 -5.34
N LEU A 265 18.10 -23.64 -4.22
CA LEU A 265 19.04 -22.53 -4.20
C LEU A 265 20.47 -22.99 -4.48
N THR A 266 21.23 -22.17 -5.20
CA THR A 266 22.70 -22.28 -5.32
C THR A 266 23.37 -22.12 -3.95
N LEU A 267 24.68 -22.35 -3.86
CA LEU A 267 25.43 -22.32 -2.60
C LEU A 267 25.31 -20.98 -1.87
N ASP A 268 25.31 -19.86 -2.58
CA ASP A 268 25.18 -18.51 -2.04
C ASP A 268 23.81 -17.89 -2.36
N GLY A 269 22.83 -18.75 -2.63
CA GLY A 269 21.48 -18.36 -2.99
C GLY A 269 20.71 -17.67 -1.87
N ARG A 270 19.70 -16.87 -2.26
CA ARG A 270 18.91 -16.02 -1.35
C ARG A 270 17.43 -16.35 -1.51
N TYR A 271 16.77 -16.62 -0.37
CA TYR A 271 15.32 -16.73 -0.29
C TYR A 271 14.74 -15.45 0.30
N LEU A 272 13.94 -14.74 -0.49
CA LEU A 272 13.29 -13.50 -0.11
C LEU A 272 11.83 -13.78 0.22
N ILE A 273 11.33 -13.20 1.32
CA ILE A 273 9.93 -13.36 1.72
C ILE A 273 9.36 -12.05 2.25
N THR A 274 8.15 -11.69 1.75
CA THR A 274 7.48 -10.44 2.08
C THR A 274 6.51 -10.56 3.26
N VAL A 275 6.09 -11.77 3.59
CA VAL A 275 5.05 -12.05 4.59
C VAL A 275 5.63 -12.92 5.69
N GLY A 276 5.40 -12.53 6.96
CA GLY A 276 5.84 -13.35 8.08
C GLY A 276 5.78 -12.65 9.43
N GLY A 277 6.13 -13.39 10.48
CA GLY A 277 6.14 -12.90 11.86
C GLY A 277 7.52 -12.45 12.33
N ALA A 278 7.58 -11.91 13.57
CA ALA A 278 8.80 -11.38 14.19
C ALA A 278 9.97 -12.37 14.22
N GLY A 279 9.70 -13.68 14.35
CA GLY A 279 10.74 -14.71 14.32
C GLY A 279 11.55 -14.78 13.02
N LEU A 280 11.02 -14.26 11.91
CA LEU A 280 11.77 -14.22 10.65
C LEU A 280 12.91 -13.19 10.68
N PHE A 281 12.81 -12.11 11.45
CA PHE A 281 13.92 -11.15 11.62
C PHE A 281 15.14 -11.82 12.30
N LEU A 282 14.90 -12.66 13.32
CA LEU A 282 15.98 -13.39 13.98
C LEU A 282 16.60 -14.42 13.02
N ARG A 283 15.78 -15.13 12.25
CA ARG A 283 16.25 -16.11 11.26
C ARG A 283 17.02 -15.44 10.12
N ASP A 284 16.59 -14.26 9.65
CA ASP A 284 17.30 -13.44 8.67
C ASP A 284 18.70 -13.07 9.20
N ALA A 285 18.76 -12.48 10.41
CA ALA A 285 20.03 -12.10 11.04
C ALA A 285 20.98 -13.30 11.22
N TRP A 286 20.45 -14.42 11.72
CA TRP A 286 21.23 -15.64 11.93
C TRP A 286 21.74 -16.24 10.61
N SER A 287 20.88 -16.31 9.58
CA SER A 287 21.29 -16.82 8.26
C SER A 287 22.37 -15.97 7.58
N ARG A 288 22.35 -14.65 7.82
CA ARG A 288 23.40 -13.74 7.31
C ARG A 288 24.73 -13.94 8.02
N ALA A 289 24.69 -14.18 9.33
CA ALA A 289 25.90 -14.35 10.11
C ALA A 289 26.60 -15.70 9.80
N PHE A 290 25.83 -16.79 9.76
CA PHE A 290 26.38 -18.14 9.79
C PHE A 290 26.04 -19.01 8.58
N GLY A 291 25.06 -18.63 7.75
CA GLY A 291 24.63 -19.44 6.60
C GLY A 291 25.31 -19.03 5.30
N ARG A 292 25.58 -19.98 4.40
CA ARG A 292 25.93 -19.65 3.00
C ARG A 292 24.66 -19.24 2.25
N LYS A 293 23.59 -20.06 2.30
CA LYS A 293 22.28 -19.69 1.76
C LYS A 293 21.57 -18.72 2.72
N LYS A 294 21.07 -17.62 2.21
CA LYS A 294 20.53 -16.52 3.02
C LYS A 294 19.00 -16.51 3.00
N LEU A 295 18.40 -16.33 4.17
CA LEU A 295 17.02 -15.88 4.29
C LEU A 295 17.02 -14.35 4.32
N VAL A 296 16.15 -13.71 3.57
CA VAL A 296 15.98 -12.24 3.55
C VAL A 296 14.53 -11.93 3.83
N PHE A 297 14.30 -11.32 4.99
CA PHE A 297 13.00 -10.81 5.40
C PHE A 297 13.07 -9.31 5.67
N GLY A 298 11.99 -8.57 5.47
CA GLY A 298 11.97 -7.13 5.73
C GLY A 298 10.65 -6.50 5.34
N MET A 299 10.55 -5.20 5.62
CA MET A 299 9.38 -4.38 5.32
C MET A 299 9.82 -3.15 4.53
N SER A 300 9.24 -2.95 3.36
CA SER A 300 9.45 -1.76 2.54
C SER A 300 8.53 -0.64 3.05
N VAL A 301 9.04 0.19 3.95
CA VAL A 301 8.26 1.27 4.59
C VAL A 301 8.53 2.64 4.00
N GLU A 302 9.78 2.93 3.63
CA GLU A 302 10.16 4.18 3.00
C GLU A 302 10.17 4.00 1.48
N LYS A 303 9.22 4.65 0.81
CA LYS A 303 8.98 4.42 -0.62
C LYS A 303 9.29 5.62 -1.51
N LYS A 304 9.69 6.77 -0.92
CA LYS A 304 9.88 8.03 -1.67
C LYS A 304 10.89 7.90 -2.81
N ALA A 305 12.11 7.40 -2.51
CA ALA A 305 13.14 7.19 -3.53
C ALA A 305 12.74 6.10 -4.54
N ALA A 306 12.11 5.02 -4.05
CA ALA A 306 11.65 3.93 -4.91
C ALA A 306 10.55 4.37 -5.89
N LEU A 307 9.64 5.30 -5.51
CA LEU A 307 8.62 5.84 -6.41
C LEU A 307 9.23 6.62 -7.58
N ALA A 308 10.30 7.38 -7.34
CA ALA A 308 11.02 8.07 -8.42
C ALA A 308 11.61 7.08 -9.43
N GLU A 309 12.17 5.97 -8.94
CA GLU A 309 12.70 4.90 -9.80
C GLU A 309 11.58 4.15 -10.52
N VAL A 310 10.46 3.88 -9.86
CA VAL A 310 9.26 3.33 -10.52
C VAL A 310 8.83 4.21 -11.69
N SER A 311 8.79 5.53 -11.50
CA SER A 311 8.47 6.47 -12.58
C SER A 311 9.48 6.40 -13.73
N ALA A 312 10.77 6.27 -13.43
CA ALA A 312 11.81 6.11 -14.45
C ALA A 312 11.69 4.77 -15.22
N LEU A 313 11.36 3.68 -14.52
CA LEU A 313 11.13 2.37 -15.16
C LEU A 313 9.90 2.39 -16.07
N VAL A 314 8.84 3.09 -15.68
CA VAL A 314 7.65 3.29 -16.51
C VAL A 314 8.01 4.09 -17.76
N ALA A 315 8.72 5.21 -17.61
CA ALA A 315 9.14 6.04 -18.74
C ALA A 315 10.01 5.31 -19.75
N LYS A 316 10.79 4.31 -19.29
CA LYS A 316 11.61 3.42 -20.15
C LYS A 316 10.81 2.25 -20.75
N GLY A 317 9.53 2.10 -20.45
CA GLY A 317 8.73 0.93 -20.85
C GLY A 317 9.15 -0.39 -20.17
N ALA A 318 10.01 -0.33 -19.15
CA ALA A 318 10.51 -1.50 -18.42
C ALA A 318 9.53 -1.99 -17.35
N LEU A 319 8.57 -1.15 -16.97
CA LEU A 319 7.53 -1.46 -16.00
C LEU A 319 6.18 -0.93 -16.48
N ARG A 320 5.18 -1.80 -16.51
CA ARG A 320 3.79 -1.43 -16.84
C ARG A 320 2.85 -1.85 -15.72
N PRO A 321 1.74 -1.11 -15.51
CA PRO A 321 0.73 -1.47 -14.53
C PRO A 321 0.01 -2.76 -14.92
N VAL A 322 -0.37 -3.56 -13.89
CA VAL A 322 -1.20 -4.75 -14.06
C VAL A 322 -2.43 -4.57 -13.17
N VAL A 323 -3.54 -4.20 -13.79
CA VAL A 323 -4.84 -4.03 -13.13
C VAL A 323 -5.75 -5.19 -13.50
N ASP A 324 -6.26 -5.90 -12.51
CA ASP A 324 -7.16 -7.06 -12.68
C ASP A 324 -8.61 -6.62 -12.73
N ARG A 325 -9.07 -5.94 -11.66
CA ARG A 325 -10.45 -5.51 -11.51
C ARG A 325 -10.52 -4.11 -10.93
N ARG A 326 -11.65 -3.45 -11.22
CA ARG A 326 -12.03 -2.14 -10.69
C ARG A 326 -13.33 -2.28 -9.92
N TYR A 327 -13.39 -1.61 -8.78
CA TYR A 327 -14.61 -1.52 -7.96
C TYR A 327 -14.79 -0.06 -7.54
N PRO A 328 -16.02 0.47 -7.52
CA PRO A 328 -16.29 1.76 -6.88
C PRO A 328 -16.06 1.66 -5.36
N LEU A 329 -15.79 2.80 -4.70
CA LEU A 329 -15.59 2.84 -3.24
C LEU A 329 -16.78 2.23 -2.48
N GLU A 330 -17.97 2.38 -3.01
CA GLU A 330 -19.23 1.81 -2.49
C GLU A 330 -19.17 0.28 -2.40
N GLU A 331 -18.40 -0.36 -3.27
CA GLU A 331 -18.25 -1.82 -3.32
C GLU A 331 -16.96 -2.32 -2.65
N ILE A 332 -16.34 -1.53 -1.79
CA ILE A 332 -15.07 -1.87 -1.13
C ILE A 332 -15.10 -3.24 -0.44
N ALA A 333 -16.22 -3.62 0.15
CA ALA A 333 -16.39 -4.93 0.78
C ALA A 333 -16.35 -6.08 -0.25
N ALA A 334 -16.87 -5.88 -1.46
CA ALA A 334 -16.80 -6.85 -2.56
C ALA A 334 -15.34 -6.98 -3.08
N ALA A 335 -14.64 -5.86 -3.22
CA ALA A 335 -13.24 -5.85 -3.60
C ALA A 335 -12.38 -6.63 -2.59
N HIS A 336 -12.59 -6.42 -1.28
CA HIS A 336 -11.89 -7.17 -0.25
C HIS A 336 -12.23 -8.68 -0.28
N ARG A 337 -13.48 -9.07 -0.50
CA ARG A 337 -13.86 -10.50 -0.70
C ARG A 337 -13.12 -11.09 -1.89
N TYR A 338 -13.01 -10.34 -2.99
CA TYR A 338 -12.28 -10.82 -4.15
C TYR A 338 -10.79 -11.01 -3.86
N VAL A 339 -10.13 -10.06 -3.18
CA VAL A 339 -8.72 -10.20 -2.77
C VAL A 339 -8.52 -11.41 -1.86
N GLU A 340 -9.47 -11.71 -0.97
CA GLU A 340 -9.42 -12.88 -0.06
C GLU A 340 -9.45 -14.23 -0.79
N THR A 341 -9.94 -14.29 -2.01
CA THR A 341 -9.87 -15.53 -2.81
C THR A 341 -8.44 -15.95 -3.15
N GLY A 342 -7.45 -15.04 -3.04
CA GLY A 342 -6.07 -15.27 -3.46
C GLY A 342 -5.88 -15.42 -4.98
N ARG A 343 -6.91 -15.14 -5.79
CA ARG A 343 -6.93 -15.42 -7.24
C ARG A 343 -6.74 -14.20 -8.14
N LYS A 344 -6.47 -13.02 -7.54
CA LYS A 344 -6.28 -11.78 -8.31
C LYS A 344 -5.02 -11.82 -9.20
N ARG A 345 -5.07 -11.10 -10.32
CA ARG A 345 -3.98 -10.87 -11.26
C ARG A 345 -3.50 -9.42 -11.15
N GLY A 346 -2.29 -9.17 -10.65
CA GLY A 346 -1.85 -7.79 -10.39
C GLY A 346 -2.66 -7.13 -9.26
N ASN A 347 -3.27 -5.98 -9.54
CA ASN A 347 -3.90 -5.11 -8.56
C ASN A 347 -5.42 -5.07 -8.69
N VAL A 348 -6.10 -4.93 -7.56
CA VAL A 348 -7.54 -4.63 -7.49
C VAL A 348 -7.66 -3.16 -7.13
N VAL A 349 -8.13 -2.37 -8.06
CA VAL A 349 -8.27 -0.92 -7.93
C VAL A 349 -9.65 -0.56 -7.40
N ILE A 350 -9.68 0.43 -6.52
CA ILE A 350 -10.89 1.06 -6.03
C ILE A 350 -10.95 2.46 -6.64
N THR A 351 -11.98 2.74 -7.44
CA THR A 351 -12.24 4.07 -7.97
C THR A 351 -12.99 4.89 -6.92
N VAL A 352 -12.50 6.09 -6.67
CA VAL A 352 -13.08 7.01 -5.72
C VAL A 352 -13.68 8.16 -6.52
N GLY A 353 -15.01 8.19 -6.63
CA GLY A 353 -15.71 9.29 -7.28
C GLY A 353 -15.54 10.60 -6.50
N ALA A 354 -15.45 11.71 -7.26
CA ALA A 354 -15.40 13.05 -6.70
C ALA A 354 -16.72 13.42 -5.96
#